data_ac8cc4ea1ef41b37966c8a88dc3fa7cb
#
_entry.id   ac8cc4ea1ef41b37966c8a88dc3fa7cb
#
_cell.length_a   1.000
_cell.length_b   1.000
_cell.length_c   1.000
_cell.angle_alpha   90.00
_cell.angle_beta   90.00
_cell.angle_gamma   90.00
#
_symmetry.space_group_name_H-M   'P 1'
#
loop_
_entity.id
_entity.type
_entity.pdbx_description
1 polymer ?
#
loop_
_entity_poly.entity_id
_entity_poly.type
_entity_poly.pdbx_seq_one_letter_code
_entity_poly.pdbx_strand_id
1 'polypeptide(L)'
;FDSDSLMHTAKRYLIGQKIDTTNIKFYVIPGDRYWIRDHGAAFLVNGKGGLGVADFDWNLFGYPVFLKEKFNNNQDSVSKYMQERLPSIIRTSKVDSLMAKVEGAKIFKTNVVHEGGNIEVNGKGTLIVCESAVRHRNPNLTNEYIESEFKRVLGVSKVIWLKRGLADDPNGFFRRITGNFVGGGVQ
;
A
#
# COMPACT_ATOMS: atom_id res chain seq x y z
N PHE A 1 -13.58 7.31 3.48
CA PHE A 1 -14.76 6.86 2.71
C PHE A 1 -14.72 7.47 1.31
N ASP A 2 -15.22 6.75 0.31
CA ASP A 2 -15.25 7.24 -1.07
C ASP A 2 -16.32 8.31 -1.33
N SER A 3 -17.32 8.41 -0.46
CA SER A 3 -18.41 9.38 -0.57
C SER A 3 -19.05 9.70 0.77
N ASP A 4 -19.76 10.83 0.82
CA ASP A 4 -20.57 11.24 1.99
C ASP A 4 -21.64 10.20 2.33
N SER A 5 -22.28 9.60 1.32
CA SER A 5 -23.30 8.56 1.51
C SER A 5 -22.74 7.34 2.26
N LEU A 6 -21.56 6.86 1.85
CA LEU A 6 -20.87 5.75 2.54
C LEU A 6 -20.44 6.14 3.95
N MET A 7 -19.92 7.34 4.12
CA MET A 7 -19.55 7.86 5.44
C MET A 7 -20.75 7.91 6.39
N HIS A 8 -21.88 8.45 5.94
CA HIS A 8 -23.10 8.51 6.75
C HIS A 8 -23.65 7.11 7.07
N THR A 9 -23.58 6.19 6.12
CA THR A 9 -23.99 4.80 6.34
C THR A 9 -23.14 4.12 7.40
N ALA A 10 -21.78 4.26 7.31
CA ALA A 10 -20.87 3.73 8.31
C ALA A 10 -21.12 4.34 9.69
N LYS A 11 -21.31 5.66 9.78
CA LYS A 11 -21.61 6.35 11.05
C LYS A 11 -22.90 5.82 11.68
N ARG A 12 -23.98 5.67 10.90
CA ARG A 12 -25.25 5.11 11.40
C ARG A 12 -25.07 3.67 11.89
N TYR A 13 -24.29 2.86 11.16
CA TYR A 13 -24.00 1.48 11.55
C TYR A 13 -23.28 1.42 12.91
N LEU A 14 -22.22 2.24 13.10
CA LEU A 14 -21.47 2.29 14.36
C LEU A 14 -22.36 2.71 15.55
N ILE A 15 -23.20 3.74 15.35
CA ILE A 15 -24.17 4.19 16.37
C ILE A 15 -25.20 3.08 16.68
N GLY A 16 -25.69 2.38 15.68
CA GLY A 16 -26.60 1.23 15.83
C GLY A 16 -25.98 0.08 16.62
N GLN A 17 -24.66 -0.10 16.53
CA GLN A 17 -23.88 -1.05 17.35
C GLN A 17 -23.52 -0.50 18.73
N LYS A 18 -24.02 0.69 19.12
CA LYS A 18 -23.72 1.37 20.38
C LYS A 18 -22.23 1.70 20.58
N ILE A 19 -21.50 1.90 19.47
CA ILE A 19 -20.10 2.33 19.52
C ILE A 19 -20.06 3.83 19.76
N ASP A 20 -19.30 4.26 20.75
CA ASP A 20 -19.04 5.68 20.99
C ASP A 20 -18.20 6.26 19.85
N THR A 21 -18.76 7.24 19.15
CA THR A 21 -18.12 7.89 18.00
C THR A 21 -17.58 9.29 18.32
N THR A 22 -17.58 9.73 19.57
CA THR A 22 -17.14 11.08 19.97
C THR A 22 -15.68 11.36 19.62
N ASN A 23 -14.82 10.35 19.70
CA ASN A 23 -13.40 10.44 19.36
C ASN A 23 -13.05 9.88 17.96
N ILE A 24 -14.06 9.62 17.13
CA ILE A 24 -13.84 9.12 15.76
C ILE A 24 -14.03 10.27 14.77
N LYS A 25 -12.99 10.56 14.00
CA LYS A 25 -13.06 11.48 12.87
C LYS A 25 -13.45 10.74 11.61
N PHE A 26 -14.33 11.33 10.82
CA PHE A 26 -14.82 10.75 9.58
C PHE A 26 -14.43 11.65 8.41
N TYR A 27 -13.77 11.10 7.40
CA TYR A 27 -13.31 11.84 6.24
C TYR A 27 -13.80 11.18 4.95
N VAL A 28 -14.09 12.01 3.94
CA VAL A 28 -14.32 11.57 2.57
C VAL A 28 -13.02 11.76 1.78
N ILE A 29 -12.40 10.64 1.43
CA ILE A 29 -11.15 10.58 0.66
C ILE A 29 -11.37 9.51 -0.41
N PRO A 30 -11.66 9.90 -1.67
CA PRO A 30 -11.92 8.94 -2.73
C PRO A 30 -10.70 8.07 -3.04
N GLY A 31 -10.85 6.74 -2.98
CA GLY A 31 -9.73 5.79 -3.16
C GLY A 31 -10.03 4.61 -4.07
N ASP A 32 -11.29 4.38 -4.46
CA ASP A 32 -11.77 3.28 -5.32
C ASP A 32 -11.48 1.86 -4.77
N ARG A 33 -10.89 1.71 -3.57
CA ARG A 33 -10.46 0.42 -3.03
C ARG A 33 -10.76 0.31 -1.54
N TYR A 34 -11.12 -0.89 -1.10
CA TYR A 34 -11.42 -1.15 0.32
C TYR A 34 -10.21 -1.59 1.14
N TRP A 35 -9.08 -1.94 0.51
CA TRP A 35 -7.85 -2.37 1.19
C TRP A 35 -7.05 -1.17 1.71
N ILE A 36 -7.62 -0.43 2.67
CA ILE A 36 -7.00 0.79 3.22
C ILE A 36 -5.67 0.51 3.92
N ARG A 37 -5.44 -0.72 4.39
CA ARG A 37 -4.16 -1.14 4.96
C ARG A 37 -3.03 -1.00 3.94
N ASP A 38 -3.32 -1.27 2.66
CA ASP A 38 -2.28 -1.36 1.64
C ASP A 38 -1.94 -0.02 1.00
N HIS A 39 -2.93 0.86 0.82
CA HIS A 39 -2.76 2.14 0.15
C HIS A 39 -3.06 3.36 1.03
N GLY A 40 -3.41 3.15 2.29
CA GLY A 40 -3.61 4.23 3.26
C GLY A 40 -2.29 4.70 3.88
N ALA A 41 -2.38 5.79 4.63
CA ALA A 41 -1.21 6.42 5.24
C ALA A 41 -0.49 5.53 6.25
N ALA A 42 0.82 5.35 6.07
CA ALA A 42 1.71 4.85 7.11
C ALA A 42 2.13 6.01 8.01
N PHE A 43 1.42 6.21 9.11
CA PHE A 43 1.66 7.31 10.04
C PHE A 43 2.94 7.12 10.85
N LEU A 44 3.68 8.21 11.01
CA LEU A 44 4.93 8.31 11.74
C LEU A 44 4.79 9.29 12.89
N VAL A 45 5.39 8.98 14.02
CA VAL A 45 5.42 9.87 15.19
C VAL A 45 6.87 10.08 15.67
N ASN A 46 7.19 11.28 16.14
CA ASN A 46 8.55 11.60 16.61
C ASN A 46 8.68 11.63 18.14
N GLY A 47 7.65 11.21 18.88
CA GLY A 47 7.63 11.25 20.34
C GLY A 47 7.54 12.67 20.96
N LYS A 48 7.42 13.72 20.12
CA LYS A 48 7.32 15.14 20.54
C LYS A 48 6.07 15.81 19.97
N GLY A 49 5.05 15.02 19.61
CA GLY A 49 3.79 15.52 19.03
C GLY A 49 3.85 15.77 17.51
N GLY A 50 4.98 15.55 16.86
CA GLY A 50 5.08 15.66 15.40
C GLY A 50 4.50 14.44 14.72
N LEU A 51 3.71 14.66 13.66
CA LEU A 51 3.07 13.66 12.83
C LEU A 51 3.64 13.71 11.40
N GLY A 52 3.92 12.53 10.86
CA GLY A 52 4.34 12.37 9.46
C GLY A 52 3.62 11.22 8.79
N VAL A 53 3.78 11.11 7.48
CA VAL A 53 3.30 9.99 6.66
C VAL A 53 4.41 9.57 5.71
N ALA A 54 4.71 8.28 5.65
CA ALA A 54 5.49 7.71 4.57
C ALA A 54 4.56 7.51 3.37
N ASP A 55 4.85 8.22 2.27
CA ASP A 55 4.08 8.23 1.02
C ASP A 55 4.82 7.35 0.00
N PHE A 56 4.36 6.11 -0.12
CA PHE A 56 4.87 5.12 -1.06
C PHE A 56 4.14 5.18 -2.39
N ASP A 57 4.83 4.90 -3.49
CA ASP A 57 4.16 4.74 -4.76
C ASP A 57 3.23 3.52 -4.75
N TRP A 58 2.13 3.63 -5.49
CA TRP A 58 1.12 2.60 -5.62
C TRP A 58 0.90 2.21 -7.08
N ASN A 59 0.91 0.91 -7.38
CA ASN A 59 0.70 0.40 -8.73
C ASN A 59 -0.28 -0.79 -8.82
N LEU A 60 -1.21 -0.87 -7.88
CA LEU A 60 -2.21 -1.93 -7.82
C LEU A 60 -1.56 -3.32 -7.68
N PHE A 61 -0.77 -3.51 -6.61
CA PHE A 61 -0.13 -4.80 -6.28
C PHE A 61 0.80 -5.35 -7.38
N GLY A 62 1.52 -4.48 -8.08
CA GLY A 62 2.41 -4.90 -9.18
C GLY A 62 1.67 -5.17 -10.49
N TYR A 63 0.47 -4.63 -10.66
CA TYR A 63 -0.35 -4.83 -11.87
C TYR A 63 0.40 -4.60 -13.19
N PRO A 64 1.28 -3.58 -13.35
CA PRO A 64 2.06 -3.42 -14.58
C PRO A 64 3.00 -4.59 -14.87
N VAL A 65 3.62 -5.16 -13.84
CA VAL A 65 4.50 -6.35 -13.97
C VAL A 65 3.67 -7.56 -14.39
N PHE A 66 2.55 -7.77 -13.71
CA PHE A 66 1.59 -8.82 -14.05
C PHE A 66 1.12 -8.75 -15.51
N LEU A 67 0.78 -7.56 -16.01
CA LEU A 67 0.33 -7.41 -17.40
C LEU A 67 1.44 -7.76 -18.40
N LYS A 68 2.70 -7.37 -18.14
CA LYS A 68 3.83 -7.74 -18.97
C LYS A 68 3.98 -9.25 -19.07
N GLU A 69 3.90 -9.95 -17.95
CA GLU A 69 3.95 -11.41 -17.92
C GLU A 69 2.76 -12.03 -18.66
N LYS A 70 1.54 -11.56 -18.38
CA LYS A 70 0.31 -12.07 -18.99
C LYS A 70 0.31 -11.96 -20.52
N PHE A 71 0.85 -10.89 -21.06
CA PHE A 71 0.85 -10.60 -22.49
C PHE A 71 2.20 -10.84 -23.16
N ASN A 72 3.10 -11.59 -22.52
CA ASN A 72 4.44 -11.87 -23.05
C ASN A 72 5.16 -10.60 -23.54
N ASN A 73 5.08 -9.52 -22.78
CA ASN A 73 5.62 -8.19 -23.08
C ASN A 73 5.04 -7.52 -24.33
N ASN A 74 3.88 -7.94 -24.84
CA ASN A 74 3.20 -7.23 -25.92
C ASN A 74 2.74 -5.85 -25.43
N GLN A 75 3.41 -4.78 -25.90
CA GLN A 75 3.24 -3.41 -25.40
C GLN A 75 1.84 -2.86 -25.65
N ASP A 76 1.22 -3.17 -26.79
CA ASP A 76 -0.12 -2.67 -27.13
C ASP A 76 -1.17 -3.24 -26.18
N SER A 77 -1.09 -4.55 -25.91
CA SER A 77 -1.97 -5.20 -24.95
C SER A 77 -1.77 -4.68 -23.53
N VAL A 78 -0.51 -4.52 -23.09
CA VAL A 78 -0.19 -3.96 -21.77
C VAL A 78 -0.73 -2.54 -21.65
N SER A 79 -0.49 -1.69 -22.66
CA SER A 79 -0.94 -0.30 -22.66
C SER A 79 -2.46 -0.18 -22.59
N LYS A 80 -3.18 -0.96 -23.39
CA LYS A 80 -4.64 -1.01 -23.39
C LYS A 80 -5.19 -1.31 -22.00
N TYR A 81 -4.74 -2.39 -21.37
CA TYR A 81 -5.23 -2.81 -20.05
C TYR A 81 -4.78 -1.86 -18.93
N MET A 82 -3.60 -1.23 -19.07
CA MET A 82 -3.17 -0.18 -18.13
C MET A 82 -4.06 1.04 -18.20
N GLN A 83 -4.43 1.51 -19.39
CA GLN A 83 -5.30 2.67 -19.57
C GLN A 83 -6.65 2.50 -18.86
N GLU A 84 -7.23 1.30 -18.89
CA GLU A 84 -8.48 1.00 -18.21
C GLU A 84 -8.38 1.13 -16.67
N ARG A 85 -7.21 0.83 -16.10
CA ARG A 85 -6.97 0.84 -14.65
C ARG A 85 -6.32 2.11 -14.12
N LEU A 86 -5.67 2.86 -14.99
CA LEU A 86 -4.89 4.04 -14.61
C LEU A 86 -5.68 5.06 -13.78
N PRO A 87 -6.94 5.41 -14.10
CA PRO A 87 -7.70 6.35 -13.28
C PRO A 87 -7.88 5.89 -11.84
N SER A 88 -8.16 4.60 -11.62
CA SER A 88 -8.29 4.00 -10.29
C SER A 88 -6.94 3.96 -9.55
N ILE A 89 -5.86 3.59 -10.25
CA ILE A 89 -4.51 3.58 -9.68
C ILE A 89 -4.14 4.98 -9.21
N ILE A 90 -4.34 6.01 -10.04
CA ILE A 90 -4.03 7.41 -9.71
C ILE A 90 -4.86 7.91 -8.51
N ARG A 91 -6.15 7.58 -8.43
CA ARG A 91 -6.97 7.99 -7.28
C ARG A 91 -6.50 7.31 -6.01
N THR A 92 -6.29 6.00 -6.06
CA THR A 92 -5.87 5.21 -4.91
C THR A 92 -4.48 5.61 -4.42
N SER A 93 -3.53 5.91 -5.32
CA SER A 93 -2.17 6.36 -4.96
C SER A 93 -2.10 7.71 -4.25
N LYS A 94 -3.20 8.44 -4.16
CA LYS A 94 -3.27 9.73 -3.47
C LYS A 94 -3.87 9.65 -2.07
N VAL A 95 -4.38 8.48 -1.68
CA VAL A 95 -5.13 8.34 -0.42
C VAL A 95 -4.26 8.67 0.79
N ASP A 96 -3.04 8.17 0.84
CA ASP A 96 -2.08 8.41 1.93
C ASP A 96 -1.69 9.89 2.04
N SER A 97 -1.37 10.55 0.93
CA SER A 97 -1.05 11.98 0.92
C SER A 97 -2.27 12.87 1.23
N LEU A 98 -3.48 12.45 0.85
CA LEU A 98 -4.71 13.14 1.25
C LEU A 98 -5.00 12.94 2.76
N MET A 99 -4.76 11.75 3.29
CA MET A 99 -4.85 11.50 4.74
C MET A 99 -3.83 12.36 5.51
N ALA A 100 -2.60 12.45 5.01
CA ALA A 100 -1.58 13.34 5.57
C ALA A 100 -2.05 14.80 5.60
N LYS A 101 -2.64 15.26 4.50
CA LYS A 101 -3.13 16.65 4.37
C LYS A 101 -4.23 16.96 5.36
N VAL A 102 -5.23 16.08 5.54
CA VAL A 102 -6.35 16.35 6.47
C VAL A 102 -5.91 16.30 7.93
N GLU A 103 -4.85 15.58 8.27
CA GLU A 103 -4.29 15.54 9.62
C GLU A 103 -3.11 16.52 9.83
N GLY A 104 -2.75 17.32 8.82
CA GLY A 104 -1.63 18.27 8.92
C GLY A 104 -0.27 17.59 9.08
N ALA A 105 -0.13 16.34 8.62
CA ALA A 105 1.08 15.55 8.75
C ALA A 105 2.13 15.90 7.70
N LYS A 106 3.41 15.84 8.05
CA LYS A 106 4.52 15.99 7.10
C LYS A 106 4.62 14.76 6.20
N ILE A 107 4.72 14.96 4.89
CA ILE A 107 4.84 13.88 3.92
C ILE A 107 6.31 13.57 3.65
N PHE A 108 6.68 12.28 3.72
CA PHE A 108 7.98 11.72 3.36
C PHE A 108 7.81 10.83 2.13
N LYS A 109 7.97 11.42 0.95
CA LYS A 109 7.71 10.75 -0.32
C LYS A 109 8.87 9.87 -0.76
N THR A 110 8.54 8.72 -1.39
CA THR A 110 9.49 7.83 -2.07
C THR A 110 8.90 7.32 -3.39
N ASN A 111 9.78 6.88 -4.30
CA ASN A 111 9.40 6.19 -5.53
C ASN A 111 9.37 4.66 -5.39
N VAL A 112 9.59 4.14 -4.19
CA VAL A 112 9.43 2.71 -3.92
C VAL A 112 7.94 2.40 -3.90
N VAL A 113 7.54 1.45 -4.75
CA VAL A 113 6.18 0.90 -4.74
C VAL A 113 6.06 -0.08 -3.58
N HIS A 114 5.15 0.21 -2.64
CA HIS A 114 5.01 -0.62 -1.46
C HIS A 114 3.59 -0.55 -0.89
N GLU A 115 3.16 -1.64 -0.27
CA GLU A 115 1.87 -1.72 0.40
C GLU A 115 2.05 -1.78 1.93
N GLY A 116 1.16 -1.10 2.65
CA GLY A 116 1.15 -1.14 4.12
C GLY A 116 0.95 -2.53 4.71
N GLY A 117 0.32 -3.44 3.96
CA GLY A 117 0.19 -4.85 4.33
C GLY A 117 1.52 -5.61 4.42
N ASN A 118 2.58 -5.10 3.76
CA ASN A 118 3.94 -5.65 3.84
C ASN A 118 4.87 -4.80 4.73
N ILE A 119 4.31 -4.04 5.67
CA ILE A 119 5.04 -3.25 6.66
C ILE A 119 4.73 -3.81 8.05
N GLU A 120 5.71 -4.42 8.70
CA GLU A 120 5.63 -4.82 10.10
C GLU A 120 6.77 -4.17 10.87
N VAL A 121 6.43 -3.36 11.87
CA VAL A 121 7.40 -2.59 12.66
C VAL A 121 7.24 -2.86 14.16
N ASN A 122 8.35 -2.88 14.87
CA ASN A 122 8.34 -3.04 16.34
C ASN A 122 8.29 -1.71 17.12
N GLY A 123 8.19 -0.57 16.43
CA GLY A 123 8.26 0.75 17.05
C GLY A 123 9.61 1.13 17.67
N LYS A 124 10.64 0.30 17.49
CA LYS A 124 12.00 0.47 18.03
C LYS A 124 13.08 0.45 16.94
N GLY A 125 12.68 0.77 15.70
CA GLY A 125 13.60 0.91 14.57
C GLY A 125 13.82 -0.37 13.76
N THR A 126 13.06 -1.43 13.96
CA THR A 126 13.13 -2.63 13.10
C THR A 126 11.90 -2.72 12.22
N LEU A 127 12.12 -2.95 10.93
CA LEU A 127 11.12 -3.26 9.90
C LEU A 127 11.30 -4.70 9.44
N ILE A 128 10.20 -5.42 9.24
CA ILE A 128 10.18 -6.73 8.55
C ILE A 128 9.36 -6.57 7.27
N VAL A 129 9.89 -7.07 6.16
CA VAL A 129 9.22 -7.06 4.85
C VAL A 129 9.39 -8.38 4.12
N CYS A 130 8.43 -8.73 3.26
CA CYS A 130 8.52 -9.86 2.36
C CYS A 130 9.28 -9.46 1.09
N GLU A 131 10.49 -9.99 0.89
CA GLU A 131 11.38 -9.66 -0.24
C GLU A 131 10.72 -9.95 -1.58
N SER A 132 10.06 -11.10 -1.73
CA SER A 132 9.43 -11.47 -2.99
C SER A 132 8.37 -10.46 -3.44
N ALA A 133 7.55 -9.95 -2.51
CA ALA A 133 6.57 -8.92 -2.80
C ALA A 133 7.24 -7.59 -3.20
N VAL A 134 8.21 -7.13 -2.41
CA VAL A 134 8.94 -5.88 -2.69
C VAL A 134 9.61 -5.92 -4.06
N ARG A 135 10.31 -7.03 -4.39
CA ARG A 135 11.01 -7.20 -5.67
C ARG A 135 10.04 -7.23 -6.85
N HIS A 136 8.91 -7.91 -6.70
CA HIS A 136 7.90 -7.95 -7.74
C HIS A 136 7.33 -6.56 -8.06
N ARG A 137 7.15 -5.68 -7.05
CA ARG A 137 6.68 -4.30 -7.27
C ARG A 137 7.75 -3.41 -7.88
N ASN A 138 9.03 -3.68 -7.58
CA ASN A 138 10.18 -2.84 -7.91
C ASN A 138 11.26 -3.61 -8.67
N PRO A 139 10.98 -4.16 -9.86
CA PRO A 139 11.92 -5.02 -10.58
C PRO A 139 13.21 -4.29 -11.01
N ASN A 140 13.17 -2.96 -11.11
CA ASN A 140 14.29 -2.13 -11.57
C ASN A 140 15.06 -1.44 -10.43
N LEU A 141 14.66 -1.65 -9.16
CA LEU A 141 15.35 -1.07 -8.00
C LEU A 141 16.19 -2.15 -7.30
N THR A 142 17.33 -1.76 -6.72
CA THR A 142 18.16 -2.68 -5.93
C THR A 142 17.63 -2.78 -4.49
N ASN A 143 17.95 -3.88 -3.79
CA ASN A 143 17.57 -4.04 -2.39
C ASN A 143 18.20 -2.97 -1.50
N GLU A 144 19.44 -2.58 -1.78
CA GLU A 144 20.18 -1.54 -1.05
C GLU A 144 19.50 -0.18 -1.15
N TYR A 145 19.03 0.17 -2.36
CA TYR A 145 18.27 1.41 -2.58
C TYR A 145 16.95 1.38 -1.83
N ILE A 146 16.17 0.29 -1.98
CA ILE A 146 14.87 0.13 -1.32
C ILE A 146 15.05 0.18 0.20
N GLU A 147 16.06 -0.49 0.75
CA GLU A 147 16.36 -0.48 2.18
C GLU A 147 16.72 0.93 2.67
N SER A 148 17.50 1.67 1.88
CA SER A 148 17.85 3.07 2.21
C SER A 148 16.61 3.96 2.26
N GLU A 149 15.67 3.76 1.34
CA GLU A 149 14.40 4.48 1.32
C GLU A 149 13.50 4.09 2.49
N PHE A 150 13.39 2.81 2.83
CA PHE A 150 12.66 2.39 4.04
C PHE A 150 13.23 3.04 5.30
N LYS A 151 14.56 3.06 5.45
CA LYS A 151 15.22 3.74 6.58
C LYS A 151 14.90 5.22 6.61
N ARG A 152 14.94 5.87 5.46
CA ARG A 152 14.69 7.32 5.33
C ARG A 152 13.23 7.69 5.61
N VAL A 153 12.25 6.97 5.03
CA VAL A 153 10.84 7.37 5.10
C VAL A 153 10.12 6.81 6.32
N LEU A 154 10.50 5.63 6.83
CA LEU A 154 9.90 5.02 8.02
C LEU A 154 10.68 5.31 9.31
N GLY A 155 11.89 5.87 9.21
CA GLY A 155 12.73 6.14 10.38
C GLY A 155 13.26 4.87 11.05
N VAL A 156 13.31 3.74 10.35
CA VAL A 156 13.85 2.49 10.87
C VAL A 156 15.37 2.43 10.67
N SER A 157 16.07 1.69 11.53
CA SER A 157 17.51 1.48 11.44
C SER A 157 17.90 0.10 10.90
N LYS A 158 16.98 -0.86 11.01
CA LYS A 158 17.18 -2.26 10.60
C LYS A 158 16.01 -2.75 9.75
N VAL A 159 16.31 -3.42 8.63
CA VAL A 159 15.34 -4.12 7.79
C VAL A 159 15.62 -5.61 7.81
N ILE A 160 14.62 -6.42 8.09
CA ILE A 160 14.66 -7.88 8.02
C ILE A 160 13.88 -8.31 6.79
N TRP A 161 14.57 -8.98 5.86
CA TRP A 161 14.02 -9.46 4.62
C TRP A 161 13.59 -10.93 4.76
N LEU A 162 12.28 -11.19 4.76
CA LEU A 162 11.76 -12.54 4.62
C LEU A 162 11.76 -12.89 3.13
N LYS A 163 12.41 -13.99 2.77
CA LYS A 163 12.61 -14.36 1.35
C LYS A 163 11.30 -14.58 0.59
N ARG A 164 10.30 -15.15 1.27
CA ARG A 164 9.00 -15.48 0.70
C ARG A 164 7.90 -15.16 1.70
N GLY A 165 6.66 -15.02 1.22
CA GLY A 165 5.47 -14.93 2.05
C GLY A 165 5.06 -16.27 2.64
N LEU A 166 3.81 -16.39 3.09
CA LEU A 166 3.27 -17.60 3.70
C LEU A 166 3.36 -18.80 2.74
N ALA A 167 3.86 -19.93 3.27
CA ALA A 167 3.98 -21.18 2.50
C ALA A 167 2.62 -21.68 1.99
N ASP A 168 1.58 -21.45 2.79
CA ASP A 168 0.20 -21.90 2.54
C ASP A 168 -0.65 -20.85 1.80
N ASP A 169 -0.05 -19.78 1.29
CA ASP A 169 -0.73 -18.88 0.34
C ASP A 169 -0.54 -19.38 -1.11
N PRO A 170 -1.19 -20.51 -1.47
CA PRO A 170 -1.00 -21.16 -2.75
C PRO A 170 -1.61 -20.35 -3.89
N ASN A 171 -2.45 -19.38 -3.55
CA ASN A 171 -3.43 -18.81 -4.43
C ASN A 171 -3.30 -17.30 -4.53
N GLY A 172 -2.13 -16.75 -4.35
CA GLY A 172 -1.90 -15.37 -4.74
C GLY A 172 -2.64 -15.09 -6.06
N PHE A 173 -3.25 -13.96 -6.16
CA PHE A 173 -4.06 -13.52 -7.32
C PHE A 173 -3.38 -13.87 -8.67
N PHE A 174 -2.06 -13.80 -8.71
CA PHE A 174 -1.26 -14.06 -9.90
C PHE A 174 -1.16 -15.53 -10.26
N ARG A 175 -1.15 -16.44 -9.30
CA ARG A 175 -1.11 -17.88 -9.56
C ARG A 175 -2.37 -18.37 -10.27
N ARG A 176 -3.53 -17.83 -9.92
CA ARG A 176 -4.82 -18.19 -10.58
C ARG A 176 -4.84 -17.81 -12.06
N ILE A 177 -4.13 -16.74 -12.43
CA ILE A 177 -4.19 -16.18 -13.78
C ILE A 177 -3.02 -16.67 -14.63
N THR A 178 -1.82 -16.76 -14.08
CA THR A 178 -0.61 -17.12 -14.84
C THR A 178 -0.18 -18.57 -14.68
N GLY A 179 -0.70 -19.30 -13.68
CA GLY A 179 -0.21 -20.62 -13.29
C GLY A 179 1.15 -20.60 -12.60
N ASN A 180 1.84 -19.47 -12.58
CA ASN A 180 3.15 -19.30 -11.98
C ASN A 180 3.06 -18.70 -10.57
N PHE A 181 3.93 -19.16 -9.68
CA PHE A 181 4.05 -18.60 -8.35
C PHE A 181 4.82 -17.27 -8.43
N VAL A 182 4.11 -16.17 -8.42
CA VAL A 182 4.68 -14.83 -8.42
C VAL A 182 4.76 -14.34 -6.98
N GLY A 183 5.78 -14.76 -6.27
CA GLY A 183 6.09 -14.30 -4.92
C GLY A 183 4.92 -14.43 -3.94
N GLY A 184 5.00 -15.40 -3.06
CA GLY A 184 3.99 -15.62 -2.05
C GLY A 184 3.70 -14.41 -1.22
N GLY A 185 2.45 -14.30 -0.90
CA GLY A 185 1.98 -13.40 0.11
C GLY A 185 2.07 -11.95 -0.31
N VAL A 186 1.05 -11.54 -0.95
CA VAL A 186 0.69 -10.13 -1.01
C VAL A 186 0.24 -9.65 0.37
N GLN A 187 0.21 -10.54 1.34
CA GLN A 187 -0.23 -10.22 2.71
C GLN A 187 0.70 -10.86 3.72
#